data_b3b25a221f2e0a946bcccd64b20d6be9
#
_entry.id   b3b25a221f2e0a946bcccd64b20d6be9
#
_cell.length_a   1.000
_cell.length_b   1.000
_cell.length_c   1.000
_cell.angle_alpha   90.00
_cell.angle_beta   90.00
_cell.angle_gamma   90.00
#
_symmetry.space_group_name_H-M   'P 1'
#
loop_
_entity.id
_entity.type
_entity.pdbx_description
1 polymer ?
#
loop_
_entity_poly.entity_id
_entity_poly.type
_entity_poly.pdbx_seq_one_letter_code
_entity_poly.pdbx_strand_id
1 'polypeptide(L)'
;MIRVCGALAALLLGSVAVAAASIDQQLAKLDPEERAHQVCVMKGIDTIRREGKLPKADSLKTSITTRAVFNGTQVAAKGGAVRAKSHWYSVKFKCDVTPDQMKALSFTYELGAEIPETKWDDLGLWR
;
A
#
# COMPACT_ATOMS: atom_id res chain seq x y z
N MET A 1 -34.63 57.94 -17.46
CA MET A 1 -33.89 57.29 -16.35
C MET A 1 -34.00 55.81 -16.52
N ILE A 2 -32.93 55.20 -17.03
CA ILE A 2 -32.85 53.74 -17.20
C ILE A 2 -32.21 53.19 -15.94
N ARG A 3 -32.96 52.50 -15.13
CA ARG A 3 -32.41 51.73 -14.03
C ARG A 3 -31.94 50.40 -14.57
N VAL A 4 -30.62 50.24 -14.69
CA VAL A 4 -30.06 48.93 -14.97
C VAL A 4 -30.01 48.16 -13.65
N CYS A 5 -30.95 47.23 -13.49
CA CYS A 5 -30.86 46.22 -12.44
C CYS A 5 -29.80 45.24 -12.87
N GLY A 6 -28.60 45.38 -12.33
CA GLY A 6 -27.57 44.40 -12.45
C GLY A 6 -27.94 43.16 -11.62
N ALA A 7 -28.40 42.14 -12.29
CA ALA A 7 -28.50 40.82 -11.67
C ALA A 7 -27.07 40.29 -11.48
N LEU A 8 -26.58 40.38 -10.27
CA LEU A 8 -25.40 39.61 -9.87
C LEU A 8 -25.84 38.13 -9.86
N ALA A 9 -25.55 37.45 -10.95
CA ALA A 9 -25.55 36.00 -10.94
C ALA A 9 -24.37 35.56 -10.06
N ALA A 10 -24.67 35.24 -8.82
CA ALA A 10 -23.75 34.54 -7.96
C ALA A 10 -23.57 33.15 -8.58
N LEU A 11 -22.48 32.97 -9.32
CA LEU A 11 -21.96 31.67 -9.68
C LEU A 11 -21.55 30.98 -8.37
N LEU A 12 -22.48 30.22 -7.83
CA LEU A 12 -22.17 29.18 -6.86
C LEU A 12 -21.34 28.15 -7.60
N LEU A 13 -20.03 28.34 -7.60
CA LEU A 13 -19.07 27.28 -7.83
C LEU A 13 -19.26 26.28 -6.71
N GLY A 14 -20.21 25.39 -6.91
CA GLY A 14 -20.32 24.19 -6.11
C GLY A 14 -19.01 23.44 -6.28
N SER A 15 -18.17 23.50 -5.25
CA SER A 15 -17.05 22.60 -5.13
C SER A 15 -17.64 21.19 -5.13
N VAL A 16 -17.64 20.53 -6.27
CA VAL A 16 -17.84 19.10 -6.31
C VAL A 16 -16.59 18.54 -5.65
N ALA A 17 -16.65 18.40 -4.32
CA ALA A 17 -15.71 17.55 -3.62
C ALA A 17 -15.97 16.16 -4.20
N VAL A 18 -15.18 15.78 -5.22
CA VAL A 18 -15.02 14.39 -5.56
C VAL A 18 -14.37 13.79 -4.32
N ALA A 19 -15.20 13.33 -3.38
CA ALA A 19 -14.72 12.56 -2.25
C ALA A 19 -14.05 11.33 -2.87
N ALA A 20 -12.70 11.38 -2.97
CA ALA A 20 -11.94 10.17 -3.21
C ALA A 20 -12.47 9.17 -2.19
N ALA A 21 -12.97 8.01 -2.66
CA ALA A 21 -13.37 6.95 -1.76
C ALA A 21 -12.27 6.79 -0.74
N SER A 22 -12.59 6.88 0.55
CA SER A 22 -11.60 6.73 1.60
C SER A 22 -10.87 5.39 1.43
N ILE A 23 -9.64 5.30 1.94
CA ILE A 23 -8.89 4.04 1.94
C ILE A 23 -9.72 2.92 2.57
N ASP A 24 -10.41 3.22 3.66
CA ASP A 24 -11.28 2.25 4.35
C ASP A 24 -12.42 1.76 3.45
N GLN A 25 -13.05 2.65 2.67
CA GLN A 25 -14.09 2.26 1.72
C GLN A 25 -13.53 1.37 0.60
N GLN A 26 -12.34 1.63 0.12
CA GLN A 26 -11.67 0.80 -0.89
C GLN A 26 -11.29 -0.56 -0.33
N LEU A 27 -10.73 -0.60 0.88
CA LEU A 27 -10.37 -1.84 1.57
C LEU A 27 -11.58 -2.72 1.85
N ALA A 28 -12.71 -2.13 2.22
CA ALA A 28 -13.93 -2.87 2.51
C ALA A 28 -14.46 -3.66 1.31
N LYS A 29 -14.11 -3.27 0.09
CA LYS A 29 -14.51 -3.95 -1.16
C LYS A 29 -13.64 -5.17 -1.50
N LEU A 30 -12.49 -5.30 -0.87
CA LEU A 30 -11.58 -6.40 -1.13
C LEU A 30 -11.98 -7.67 -0.36
N ASP A 31 -11.61 -8.82 -0.88
CA ASP A 31 -11.67 -10.06 -0.12
C ASP A 31 -10.80 -9.97 1.14
N PRO A 32 -11.13 -10.70 2.21
CA PRO A 32 -10.36 -10.64 3.46
C PRO A 32 -8.86 -10.87 3.28
N GLU A 33 -8.44 -11.83 2.47
CA GLU A 33 -7.03 -12.10 2.19
C GLU A 33 -6.37 -10.93 1.47
N GLU A 34 -6.97 -10.41 0.40
CA GLU A 34 -6.44 -9.24 -0.32
C GLU A 34 -6.39 -8.01 0.58
N ARG A 35 -7.41 -7.82 1.40
CA ARG A 35 -7.45 -6.71 2.36
C ARG A 35 -6.30 -6.80 3.35
N ALA A 36 -6.06 -7.99 3.90
CA ALA A 36 -4.95 -8.24 4.81
C ALA A 36 -3.60 -7.96 4.13
N HIS A 37 -3.40 -8.42 2.90
CA HIS A 37 -2.18 -8.11 2.14
C HIS A 37 -1.99 -6.61 1.95
N GLN A 38 -3.04 -5.87 1.58
CA GLN A 38 -2.95 -4.43 1.35
C GLN A 38 -2.59 -3.65 2.61
N VAL A 39 -3.23 -3.93 3.74
CA VAL A 39 -2.90 -3.23 4.99
C VAL A 39 -1.49 -3.58 5.48
N CYS A 40 -1.03 -4.81 5.24
CA CYS A 40 0.34 -5.23 5.56
C CYS A 40 1.37 -4.56 4.64
N VAL A 41 1.07 -4.38 3.36
CA VAL A 41 1.93 -3.63 2.43
C VAL A 41 2.11 -2.19 2.88
N MET A 42 1.01 -1.51 3.20
CA MET A 42 1.06 -0.12 3.68
C MET A 42 1.85 0.00 4.99
N LYS A 43 1.57 -0.88 5.95
CA LYS A 43 2.27 -0.90 7.24
C LYS A 43 3.75 -1.24 7.06
N GLY A 44 4.06 -2.18 6.19
CA GLY A 44 5.43 -2.62 5.93
C GLY A 44 6.28 -1.53 5.31
N ILE A 45 5.80 -0.87 4.29
CA ILE A 45 6.50 0.27 3.65
C ILE A 45 6.78 1.36 4.68
N ASP A 46 5.77 1.75 5.46
CA ASP A 46 5.91 2.77 6.49
C ASP A 46 6.94 2.36 7.56
N THR A 47 6.86 1.14 8.06
CA THR A 47 7.76 0.62 9.08
C THR A 47 9.20 0.56 8.59
N ILE A 48 9.44 0.00 7.39
CA ILE A 48 10.78 -0.11 6.80
C ILE A 48 11.40 1.27 6.57
N ARG A 49 10.61 2.22 6.10
CA ARG A 49 11.07 3.62 5.90
C ARG A 49 11.48 4.27 7.21
N ARG A 50 10.66 4.15 8.25
CA ARG A 50 10.91 4.76 9.57
C ARG A 50 12.11 4.18 10.27
N GLU A 51 12.36 2.90 10.13
CA GLU A 51 13.53 2.25 10.73
C GLU A 51 14.85 2.58 10.03
N GLY A 52 14.79 3.23 8.87
CA GLY A 52 15.93 3.88 8.22
C GLY A 52 16.85 2.97 7.42
N LYS A 53 16.62 1.66 7.37
CA LYS A 53 17.41 0.75 6.52
C LYS A 53 17.17 0.99 5.04
N LEU A 54 15.92 1.22 4.66
CA LEU A 54 15.50 1.61 3.33
C LEU A 54 14.57 2.82 3.40
N PRO A 55 15.10 4.04 3.62
CA PRO A 55 14.28 5.23 3.87
C PRO A 55 13.46 5.67 2.65
N LYS A 56 13.77 5.15 1.47
CA LYS A 56 13.06 5.42 0.22
C LYS A 56 12.22 4.23 -0.27
N ALA A 57 11.90 3.28 0.61
CA ALA A 57 11.03 2.17 0.27
C ALA A 57 9.68 2.69 -0.26
N ASP A 58 9.25 2.18 -1.41
CA ASP A 58 8.05 2.65 -2.10
C ASP A 58 7.13 1.53 -2.60
N SER A 59 7.58 0.30 -2.57
CA SER A 59 6.79 -0.86 -2.98
C SER A 59 7.15 -2.08 -2.16
N LEU A 60 6.15 -2.89 -1.88
CA LEU A 60 6.32 -4.16 -1.18
C LEU A 60 5.43 -5.21 -1.86
N LYS A 61 6.05 -6.31 -2.28
CA LYS A 61 5.35 -7.48 -2.79
C LYS A 61 5.43 -8.61 -1.77
N THR A 62 4.33 -9.27 -1.55
CA THR A 62 4.24 -10.30 -0.50
C THR A 62 4.65 -11.69 -0.97
N SER A 63 4.60 -11.96 -2.28
CA SER A 63 4.67 -13.33 -2.79
C SER A 63 5.37 -13.38 -4.15
N ILE A 64 6.69 -13.17 -4.18
CA ILE A 64 7.44 -13.24 -5.45
C ILE A 64 8.08 -14.60 -5.71
N THR A 65 8.55 -15.28 -4.68
CA THR A 65 9.15 -16.63 -4.80
C THR A 65 8.31 -17.71 -4.15
N THR A 66 7.61 -17.36 -3.10
CA THR A 66 6.72 -18.24 -2.34
C THR A 66 5.48 -17.47 -1.96
N ARG A 67 4.32 -18.09 -2.10
CA ARG A 67 3.05 -17.47 -1.70
C ARG A 67 3.04 -17.20 -0.19
N ALA A 68 2.66 -15.99 0.20
CA ALA A 68 2.43 -15.64 1.59
C ALA A 68 1.23 -16.41 2.15
N VAL A 69 1.29 -16.74 3.43
CA VAL A 69 0.24 -17.48 4.13
C VAL A 69 -0.63 -16.50 4.92
N PHE A 70 -1.93 -16.56 4.69
CA PHE A 70 -2.94 -15.80 5.42
C PHE A 70 -3.80 -16.75 6.25
N ASN A 71 -3.98 -16.46 7.54
CA ASN A 71 -4.77 -17.27 8.46
C ASN A 71 -5.98 -16.54 9.07
N GLY A 72 -6.33 -15.38 8.55
CA GLY A 72 -7.41 -14.53 9.06
C GLY A 72 -6.93 -13.35 9.91
N THR A 73 -5.86 -13.50 10.68
CA THR A 73 -5.30 -12.46 11.56
C THR A 73 -3.81 -12.20 11.36
N GLN A 74 -3.16 -12.95 10.47
CA GLN A 74 -1.75 -12.77 10.17
C GLN A 74 -1.46 -13.07 8.70
N VAL A 75 -0.60 -12.25 8.11
CA VAL A 75 0.09 -12.53 6.84
C VAL A 75 1.54 -12.85 7.14
N ALA A 76 1.99 -14.03 6.77
CA ALA A 76 3.38 -14.47 6.90
C ALA A 76 3.98 -14.67 5.52
N ALA A 77 5.02 -13.92 5.19
CA ALA A 77 5.69 -13.95 3.90
C ALA A 77 7.15 -14.40 4.06
N LYS A 78 7.50 -15.49 3.37
CA LYS A 78 8.89 -15.97 3.28
C LYS A 78 9.57 -15.54 1.99
N GLY A 79 8.82 -15.17 0.98
CA GLY A 79 9.29 -14.86 -0.36
C GLY A 79 8.79 -13.52 -0.87
N GLY A 80 8.84 -12.47 -0.05
CA GLY A 80 8.50 -11.12 -0.43
C GLY A 80 9.68 -10.33 -1.00
N ALA A 81 9.38 -9.13 -1.50
CA ALA A 81 10.38 -8.17 -1.95
C ALA A 81 9.95 -6.75 -1.66
N VAL A 82 10.91 -5.91 -1.32
CA VAL A 82 10.73 -4.49 -1.09
C VAL A 82 11.58 -3.68 -2.07
N ARG A 83 11.00 -2.63 -2.63
CA ARG A 83 11.65 -1.73 -3.58
C ARG A 83 12.01 -0.41 -2.91
N ALA A 84 13.24 0.03 -3.14
CA ALA A 84 13.73 1.33 -2.74
C ALA A 84 14.73 1.85 -3.78
N LYS A 85 14.56 3.09 -4.26
CA LYS A 85 15.43 3.72 -5.28
C LYS A 85 15.61 2.84 -6.52
N SER A 86 14.53 2.26 -7.01
CA SER A 86 14.54 1.36 -8.18
C SER A 86 15.39 0.10 -8.03
N HIS A 87 15.64 -0.34 -6.80
CA HIS A 87 16.27 -1.61 -6.46
C HIS A 87 15.32 -2.46 -5.63
N TRP A 88 15.37 -3.75 -5.82
CA TRP A 88 14.56 -4.72 -5.09
C TRP A 88 15.40 -5.55 -4.14
N TYR A 89 14.88 -5.75 -2.94
CA TYR A 89 15.51 -6.54 -1.88
C TYR A 89 14.56 -7.63 -1.44
N SER A 90 15.09 -8.83 -1.20
CA SER A 90 14.29 -9.89 -0.58
C SER A 90 13.86 -9.46 0.81
N VAL A 91 12.65 -9.82 1.21
CA VAL A 91 12.14 -9.57 2.56
C VAL A 91 11.29 -10.74 3.03
N LYS A 92 11.49 -11.11 4.28
CA LYS A 92 10.58 -11.99 5.02
C LYS A 92 9.87 -11.16 6.06
N PHE A 93 8.59 -11.38 6.26
CA PHE A 93 7.87 -10.65 7.28
C PHE A 93 6.71 -11.43 7.88
N LYS A 94 6.29 -11.00 9.05
CA LYS A 94 5.02 -11.36 9.67
C LYS A 94 4.26 -10.08 10.00
N CYS A 95 3.01 -10.04 9.64
CA CYS A 95 2.15 -8.89 9.83
C CYS A 95 0.84 -9.33 10.47
N ASP A 96 0.60 -8.84 11.69
CA ASP A 96 -0.65 -9.09 12.39
C ASP A 96 -1.70 -8.05 11.98
N VAL A 97 -2.90 -8.52 11.74
CA VAL A 97 -4.03 -7.67 11.32
C VAL A 97 -5.21 -7.85 12.26
N THR A 98 -6.10 -6.86 12.27
CA THR A 98 -7.38 -6.96 12.99
C THR A 98 -8.24 -8.09 12.41
N PRO A 99 -9.21 -8.64 13.19
CA PRO A 99 -10.08 -9.72 12.70
C PRO A 99 -10.87 -9.37 11.43
N ASP A 100 -11.16 -8.09 11.19
CA ASP A 100 -11.81 -7.60 9.97
C ASP A 100 -10.82 -7.23 8.86
N GLN A 101 -9.52 -7.39 9.10
CA GLN A 101 -8.42 -7.06 8.17
C GLN A 101 -8.37 -5.58 7.74
N MET A 102 -9.02 -4.70 8.46
CA MET A 102 -9.03 -3.27 8.13
C MET A 102 -7.76 -2.54 8.58
N LYS A 103 -7.03 -3.09 9.54
CA LYS A 103 -5.81 -2.49 10.09
C LYS A 103 -4.72 -3.51 10.31
N ALA A 104 -3.49 -3.13 10.00
CA ALA A 104 -2.30 -3.85 10.43
C ALA A 104 -1.90 -3.37 11.82
N LEU A 105 -1.69 -4.32 12.73
CA LEU A 105 -1.35 -4.07 14.13
C LEU A 105 0.15 -4.04 14.36
N SER A 106 0.88 -4.91 13.65
CA SER A 106 2.33 -5.04 13.77
C SER A 106 2.93 -5.53 12.46
N PHE A 107 4.17 -5.17 12.23
CA PHE A 107 4.94 -5.63 11.08
C PHE A 107 6.37 -5.87 11.54
N THR A 108 6.78 -7.13 11.55
CA THR A 108 8.16 -7.54 11.83
C THR A 108 8.76 -8.12 10.57
N TYR A 109 10.00 -7.79 10.26
CA TYR A 109 10.61 -8.15 8.99
C TYR A 109 12.10 -8.40 9.11
N GLU A 110 12.61 -9.11 8.12
CA GLU A 110 14.02 -9.36 7.92
C GLU A 110 14.37 -9.06 6.47
N LEU A 111 15.27 -8.08 6.24
CA LEU A 111 15.77 -7.76 4.91
C LEU A 111 16.80 -8.78 4.49
N GLY A 112 16.66 -9.24 3.25
CA GLY A 112 17.63 -10.11 2.60
C GLY A 112 18.48 -9.37 1.56
N ALA A 113 19.13 -10.14 0.71
CA ALA A 113 20.00 -9.62 -0.34
C ALA A 113 19.23 -8.85 -1.42
N GLU A 114 19.91 -7.93 -2.08
CA GLU A 114 19.41 -7.31 -3.30
C GLU A 114 19.14 -8.36 -4.38
N ILE A 115 18.03 -8.24 -5.05
CA ILE A 115 17.63 -9.13 -6.13
C ILE A 115 18.24 -8.60 -7.43
N PRO A 116 19.10 -9.40 -8.11
CA PRO A 116 19.71 -8.98 -9.37
C PRO A 116 18.66 -8.62 -10.41
N GLU A 117 18.89 -7.57 -11.17
CA GLU A 117 17.98 -7.10 -12.22
C GLU A 117 17.69 -8.19 -13.27
N THR A 118 18.65 -9.07 -13.50
CA THR A 118 18.51 -10.22 -14.42
C THR A 118 17.39 -11.19 -14.02
N LYS A 119 16.95 -11.16 -12.77
CA LYS A 119 15.87 -12.02 -12.25
C LYS A 119 14.51 -11.33 -12.20
N TRP A 120 14.45 -10.03 -12.46
CA TRP A 120 13.22 -9.26 -12.23
C TRP A 120 12.08 -9.70 -13.13
N ASP A 121 12.31 -9.95 -14.40
CA ASP A 121 11.25 -10.36 -15.32
C ASP A 121 10.57 -11.65 -14.86
N ASP A 122 11.34 -12.64 -14.46
CA ASP A 122 10.81 -13.92 -13.98
C ASP A 122 10.03 -13.78 -12.67
N LEU A 123 10.37 -12.78 -11.86
CA LEU A 123 9.76 -12.53 -10.56
C LEU A 123 8.64 -11.46 -10.62
N GLY A 124 8.37 -10.91 -11.81
CA GLY A 124 7.37 -9.86 -11.96
C GLY A 124 7.77 -8.53 -11.31
N LEU A 125 9.07 -8.27 -11.23
CA LEU A 125 9.61 -7.01 -10.69
C LEU A 125 9.92 -6.04 -11.82
N TRP A 126 9.94 -4.75 -11.50
CA TRP A 126 10.18 -3.66 -12.45
C TRP A 126 11.09 -2.59 -11.86
N ARG A 127 11.58 -1.68 -12.70
CA ARG A 127 12.32 -0.48 -12.27
C ARG A 127 11.45 0.53 -11.56
#